data_102ad7dc2c116d9c60166f777c953516
#
_entry.id   102ad7dc2c116d9c60166f777c953516
#
_cell.length_a   1.000
_cell.length_b   1.000
_cell.length_c   1.000
_cell.angle_alpha   90.00
_cell.angle_beta   90.00
_cell.angle_gamma   90.00
#
_symmetry.space_group_name_H-M   'P 1'
#
loop_
_entity.id
_entity.type
_entity.pdbx_description
1 polymer ?
#
loop_
_entity_poly.entity_id
_entity_poly.type
_entity_poly.pdbx_seq_one_letter_code
_entity_poly.pdbx_strand_id
1 'polypeptide(L)'
;MTRTRTTGRRARRLLAAVVLAGATTSLLAGCGLQPAAAFVPAAAPGTIKHIDGLPEDAKLTVTSKNFTEQLVLGKIAVLAASAAGFDVTDETNVPGSVAVRQLMTGHDADMTYEYTGTAWLTFMGHKQGIPDKTKQWQAVKDEDAGNGLTWLKPAPMNNTYAFAVRKEAVKDLGGITKLSQIADLPADQRTFCVESEFNSRADGFKPMLAKYGLTLGGSGDGAIPKGNVDILDTGTVYTATDRGTCNFGEVFTTDGRIKSLGLQVLQDDRGFFPAYNVAPVLSSATLEKYPQLEGIYDQISPKLTDAVLQELNRQVDVEGREPADVAFDWMVKEGFITKP
;
A
#
# COMPACT_ATOMS: atom_id res chain seq x y z
N MET A 1 77.22 16.94 40.35
CA MET A 1 78.33 17.24 39.42
C MET A 1 78.28 16.07 38.44
N THR A 2 77.94 16.12 37.24
CA THR A 2 78.49 16.68 36.02
C THR A 2 77.48 16.50 34.88
N ARG A 3 77.22 17.51 34.11
CA ARG A 3 76.49 17.56 32.89
C ARG A 3 77.17 16.75 31.78
N THR A 4 76.45 16.13 30.91
CA THR A 4 76.78 16.07 29.46
C THR A 4 75.52 16.06 28.59
N ARG A 5 75.51 16.97 27.64
CA ARG A 5 74.57 17.15 26.54
C ARG A 5 74.80 16.09 25.48
N THR A 6 73.72 15.61 24.85
CA THR A 6 73.80 15.20 23.41
C THR A 6 72.49 15.59 22.70
N THR A 7 72.65 16.63 21.91
CA THR A 7 71.73 17.08 20.87
C THR A 7 71.84 16.21 19.63
N GLY A 8 70.72 16.01 18.92
CA GLY A 8 70.79 15.74 17.49
C GLY A 8 70.38 14.35 17.01
N ARG A 9 69.09 14.07 16.91
CA ARG A 9 68.48 13.07 16.01
C ARG A 9 66.95 13.18 15.98
N ARG A 10 66.43 14.36 15.68
CA ARG A 10 64.93 14.58 15.54
C ARG A 10 64.56 15.26 14.21
N ALA A 11 65.23 15.02 13.13
CA ALA A 11 64.92 15.71 11.87
C ALA A 11 64.80 14.80 10.63
N ARG A 12 64.53 13.51 10.80
CA ARG A 12 64.40 12.60 9.63
C ARG A 12 63.24 11.58 9.69
N ARG A 13 62.20 11.83 10.51
CA ARG A 13 61.00 10.93 10.60
C ARG A 13 59.67 11.61 10.32
N LEU A 14 59.65 12.80 9.70
CA LEU A 14 58.44 13.57 9.45
C LEU A 14 58.04 13.67 7.96
N LEU A 15 58.64 12.86 7.06
CA LEU A 15 58.35 12.90 5.63
C LEU A 15 57.83 11.58 5.04
N ALA A 16 57.52 10.57 5.88
CA ALA A 16 56.98 9.28 5.44
C ALA A 16 55.52 8.97 5.89
N ALA A 17 54.81 9.94 6.53
CA ALA A 17 53.49 9.72 7.09
C ALA A 17 52.38 10.48 6.35
N VAL A 18 52.62 11.15 5.24
CA VAL A 18 51.63 11.96 4.50
C VAL A 18 51.14 11.31 3.20
N VAL A 19 51.70 10.15 2.75
CA VAL A 19 51.35 9.51 1.47
C VAL A 19 50.39 8.30 1.67
N LEU A 20 50.08 7.87 2.88
CA LEU A 20 49.18 6.70 3.13
C LEU A 20 47.80 7.07 3.63
N ALA A 21 47.40 8.35 3.66
CA ALA A 21 46.07 8.80 4.10
C ALA A 21 45.13 9.19 2.92
N GLY A 22 45.51 8.91 1.68
CA GLY A 22 44.78 9.32 0.47
C GLY A 22 44.11 8.22 -0.35
N ALA A 23 44.04 6.97 0.15
CA ALA A 23 43.53 5.86 -0.65
C ALA A 23 42.46 4.95 -0.01
N THR A 24 41.71 5.44 0.98
CA THR A 24 40.62 4.64 1.60
C THR A 24 39.27 5.38 1.69
N THR A 25 38.99 6.30 0.76
CA THR A 25 37.67 6.96 0.68
C THR A 25 36.96 6.64 -0.64
N SER A 26 36.96 5.40 -1.08
CA SER A 26 36.17 5.03 -2.24
C SER A 26 35.85 3.54 -2.15
N LEU A 27 34.83 3.15 -1.36
CA LEU A 27 34.08 1.88 -1.51
C LEU A 27 33.03 1.79 -0.38
N LEU A 28 32.26 2.86 -0.19
CA LEU A 28 30.91 2.79 0.38
C LEU A 28 29.95 3.13 -0.75
N ALA A 29 30.03 2.39 -1.86
CA ALA A 29 28.87 2.16 -2.68
C ALA A 29 27.97 1.27 -1.83
N GLY A 30 27.21 1.89 -0.93
CA GLY A 30 26.11 1.25 -0.28
C GLY A 30 25.20 0.72 -1.38
N CYS A 31 24.94 -0.59 -1.38
CA CYS A 31 23.75 -1.14 -1.96
C CYS A 31 22.60 -0.52 -1.13
N GLY A 32 22.33 0.76 -1.34
CA GLY A 32 21.12 1.40 -0.94
C GLY A 32 20.03 0.74 -1.78
N LEU A 33 19.20 -0.04 -1.16
CA LEU A 33 17.86 -0.29 -1.66
C LEU A 33 17.29 1.12 -1.93
N GLN A 34 17.28 1.52 -3.20
CA GLN A 34 16.56 2.73 -3.59
C GLN A 34 15.10 2.49 -3.24
N PRO A 35 14.43 3.45 -2.60
CA PRO A 35 12.98 3.34 -2.40
C PRO A 35 12.33 3.02 -3.75
N ALA A 36 11.34 2.13 -3.75
CA ALA A 36 10.57 1.77 -4.96
C ALA A 36 9.91 2.99 -5.65
N ALA A 37 10.03 4.17 -5.05
CA ALA A 37 9.58 5.46 -5.55
C ALA A 37 10.54 6.15 -6.53
N ALA A 38 11.79 5.70 -6.67
CA ALA A 38 12.87 6.54 -7.20
C ALA A 38 12.87 6.73 -8.73
N PHE A 39 12.08 6.01 -9.52
CA PHE A 39 12.06 6.17 -10.96
C PHE A 39 10.68 5.90 -11.56
N VAL A 40 10.17 6.88 -12.28
CA VAL A 40 8.97 6.74 -13.11
C VAL A 40 9.39 6.93 -14.56
N PRO A 41 9.07 6.00 -15.49
CA PRO A 41 9.41 6.14 -16.89
C PRO A 41 8.84 7.45 -17.47
N ALA A 42 9.61 8.10 -18.36
CA ALA A 42 9.10 9.26 -19.08
C ALA A 42 7.90 8.86 -19.95
N ALA A 43 6.86 9.67 -19.94
CA ALA A 43 5.63 9.45 -20.68
C ALA A 43 5.32 10.63 -21.59
N ALA A 44 4.77 10.34 -22.76
CA ALA A 44 4.20 11.35 -23.64
C ALA A 44 2.66 11.29 -23.59
N PRO A 45 1.94 12.39 -23.89
CA PRO A 45 0.49 12.42 -23.86
C PRO A 45 -0.16 11.39 -24.79
N GLY A 46 -1.20 10.70 -24.27
CA GLY A 46 -2.08 9.82 -25.03
C GLY A 46 -3.50 10.41 -25.10
N THR A 47 -4.51 9.74 -24.49
CA THR A 47 -5.83 10.33 -24.26
C THR A 47 -5.78 11.39 -23.17
N ILE A 48 -4.87 11.24 -22.19
CA ILE A 48 -4.51 12.33 -21.26
C ILE A 48 -3.67 13.33 -22.05
N LYS A 49 -4.20 14.55 -22.17
CA LYS A 49 -3.54 15.64 -22.87
C LYS A 49 -2.88 16.60 -21.89
N HIS A 50 -1.84 17.25 -22.35
CA HIS A 50 -1.30 18.43 -21.66
C HIS A 50 -2.42 19.45 -21.43
N ILE A 51 -2.52 20.02 -20.24
CA ILE A 51 -3.52 21.03 -19.90
C ILE A 51 -3.08 22.35 -20.53
N ASP A 52 -3.91 22.90 -21.42
CA ASP A 52 -3.63 24.18 -22.05
C ASP A 52 -3.61 25.31 -21.03
N GLY A 53 -2.57 26.14 -21.09
CA GLY A 53 -2.39 27.27 -20.18
C GLY A 53 -1.95 26.89 -18.76
N LEU A 54 -1.51 25.65 -18.54
CA LEU A 54 -0.89 25.26 -17.28
C LEU A 54 0.40 26.05 -17.08
N PRO A 55 0.63 26.70 -15.90
CA PRO A 55 1.89 27.35 -15.59
C PRO A 55 3.08 26.37 -15.73
N GLU A 56 4.21 26.86 -16.26
CA GLU A 56 5.42 26.01 -16.42
C GLU A 56 5.95 25.44 -15.08
N ASP A 57 5.65 26.13 -13.98
CA ASP A 57 6.02 25.73 -12.60
C ASP A 57 4.87 25.07 -11.83
N ALA A 58 3.81 24.63 -12.53
CA ALA A 58 2.71 23.95 -11.89
C ALA A 58 3.16 22.63 -11.26
N LYS A 59 3.10 22.56 -9.93
CA LYS A 59 3.49 21.40 -9.14
C LYS A 59 2.29 20.61 -8.65
N LEU A 60 2.50 19.31 -8.48
CA LEU A 60 1.53 18.41 -7.87
C LEU A 60 2.26 17.32 -7.11
N THR A 61 1.97 17.16 -5.82
CA THR A 61 2.53 16.11 -4.98
C THR A 61 1.56 14.94 -4.91
N VAL A 62 2.02 13.76 -5.33
CA VAL A 62 1.26 12.51 -5.29
C VAL A 62 1.79 11.63 -4.16
N THR A 63 0.91 11.14 -3.30
CA THR A 63 1.27 10.19 -2.24
C THR A 63 0.50 8.87 -2.37
N SER A 64 1.00 7.80 -1.76
CA SER A 64 0.33 6.51 -1.64
C SER A 64 0.81 5.72 -0.43
N LYS A 65 0.02 4.74 0.00
CA LYS A 65 0.45 3.75 0.99
C LYS A 65 1.53 2.83 0.40
N ASN A 66 2.12 2.00 1.26
CA ASN A 66 3.31 1.19 0.93
C ASN A 66 3.03 -0.25 0.51
N PHE A 67 1.77 -0.65 0.29
CA PHE A 67 1.48 -1.98 -0.25
C PHE A 67 1.29 -1.94 -1.78
N THR A 68 1.50 -3.06 -2.43
CA THR A 68 1.65 -3.18 -3.89
C THR A 68 0.60 -2.46 -4.70
N GLU A 69 -0.69 -2.68 -4.44
CA GLU A 69 -1.76 -2.02 -5.17
C GLU A 69 -1.70 -0.49 -5.07
N GLN A 70 -1.38 0.02 -3.89
CA GLN A 70 -1.24 1.45 -3.67
C GLN A 70 0.00 2.04 -4.35
N LEU A 71 1.09 1.27 -4.43
CA LEU A 71 2.26 1.67 -5.20
C LEU A 71 1.92 1.78 -6.69
N VAL A 72 1.23 0.80 -7.25
CA VAL A 72 0.78 0.82 -8.65
C VAL A 72 -0.17 1.98 -8.91
N LEU A 73 -1.18 2.18 -8.06
CA LEU A 73 -2.14 3.29 -8.17
C LEU A 73 -1.46 4.66 -8.03
N GLY A 74 -0.52 4.79 -7.10
CA GLY A 74 0.29 6.00 -6.93
C GLY A 74 1.10 6.32 -8.18
N LYS A 75 1.74 5.31 -8.79
CA LYS A 75 2.50 5.50 -10.05
C LYS A 75 1.58 5.84 -11.24
N ILE A 76 0.37 5.27 -11.30
CA ILE A 76 -0.65 5.68 -12.28
C ILE A 76 -0.97 7.17 -12.09
N ALA A 77 -1.15 7.63 -10.85
CA ALA A 77 -1.44 9.03 -10.58
C ALA A 77 -0.28 9.96 -10.96
N VAL A 78 0.96 9.58 -10.64
CA VAL A 78 2.18 10.32 -11.03
C VAL A 78 2.29 10.44 -12.54
N LEU A 79 2.14 9.33 -13.27
CA LEU A 79 2.20 9.30 -14.74
C LEU A 79 1.10 10.14 -15.38
N ALA A 80 -0.13 10.07 -14.84
CA ALA A 80 -1.27 10.85 -15.33
C ALA A 80 -1.05 12.36 -15.17
N ALA A 81 -0.59 12.80 -13.99
CA ALA A 81 -0.30 14.19 -13.72
C ALA A 81 0.90 14.69 -14.55
N SER A 82 1.95 13.89 -14.70
CA SER A 82 3.10 14.22 -15.56
C SER A 82 2.70 14.38 -17.03
N ALA A 83 1.87 13.46 -17.55
CA ALA A 83 1.36 13.55 -18.94
C ALA A 83 0.46 14.77 -19.14
N ALA A 84 -0.23 15.24 -18.08
CA ALA A 84 -1.02 16.45 -18.07
C ALA A 84 -0.18 17.73 -18.00
N GLY A 85 1.14 17.62 -17.75
CA GLY A 85 2.08 18.73 -17.79
C GLY A 85 2.54 19.25 -16.43
N PHE A 86 2.19 18.58 -15.32
CA PHE A 86 2.65 18.97 -14.00
C PHE A 86 4.10 18.56 -13.74
N ASP A 87 4.85 19.37 -12.99
CA ASP A 87 6.06 18.97 -12.27
C ASP A 87 5.62 18.17 -11.04
N VAL A 88 5.78 16.83 -11.10
CA VAL A 88 5.22 15.94 -10.08
C VAL A 88 6.26 15.56 -9.05
N THR A 89 5.96 15.86 -7.78
CA THR A 89 6.69 15.29 -6.64
C THR A 89 6.07 13.94 -6.27
N ASP A 90 6.88 12.89 -6.34
CA ASP A 90 6.48 11.51 -6.05
C ASP A 90 6.79 11.16 -4.60
N GLU A 91 5.79 11.30 -3.72
CA GLU A 91 5.82 10.94 -2.29
C GLU A 91 5.04 9.64 -2.05
N THR A 92 5.11 8.69 -2.98
CA THR A 92 4.51 7.35 -2.82
C THR A 92 5.31 6.48 -1.84
N ASN A 93 4.73 5.34 -1.41
CA ASN A 93 5.36 4.39 -0.49
C ASN A 93 5.43 4.87 0.97
N VAL A 94 4.40 5.56 1.44
CA VAL A 94 4.30 6.03 2.83
C VAL A 94 3.70 4.92 3.72
N PRO A 95 4.32 4.58 4.85
CA PRO A 95 3.84 3.51 5.72
C PRO A 95 2.49 3.83 6.37
N GLY A 96 1.47 3.04 6.03
CA GLY A 96 0.17 3.02 6.68
C GLY A 96 -0.81 4.13 6.27
N SER A 97 -2.08 3.87 6.52
CA SER A 97 -3.20 4.74 6.11
C SER A 97 -3.21 6.10 6.82
N VAL A 98 -2.82 6.12 8.10
CA VAL A 98 -2.86 7.36 8.92
C VAL A 98 -1.82 8.37 8.45
N ALA A 99 -0.62 7.92 8.08
CA ALA A 99 0.44 8.81 7.62
C ALA A 99 0.06 9.47 6.27
N VAL A 100 -0.47 8.70 5.30
CA VAL A 100 -0.98 9.25 4.04
C VAL A 100 -2.12 10.25 4.30
N ARG A 101 -3.04 9.92 5.21
CA ARG A 101 -4.12 10.83 5.61
C ARG A 101 -3.59 12.16 6.14
N GLN A 102 -2.55 12.12 6.96
CA GLN A 102 -1.92 13.33 7.50
C GLN A 102 -1.28 14.21 6.43
N LEU A 103 -0.59 13.62 5.45
CA LEU A 103 -0.04 14.37 4.31
C LEU A 103 -1.15 15.09 3.53
N MET A 104 -2.27 14.41 3.27
CA MET A 104 -3.39 15.00 2.54
C MET A 104 -4.09 16.12 3.31
N THR A 105 -4.41 15.92 4.59
CA THR A 105 -5.09 16.92 5.42
C THR A 105 -4.15 18.04 5.90
N GLY A 106 -2.84 17.78 5.95
CA GLY A 106 -1.80 18.77 6.24
C GLY A 106 -1.42 19.64 5.03
N HIS A 107 -1.96 19.34 3.84
CA HIS A 107 -1.61 19.98 2.57
C HIS A 107 -0.15 19.76 2.13
N ASP A 108 0.48 18.67 2.60
CA ASP A 108 1.81 18.23 2.18
C ASP A 108 1.74 17.36 0.91
N ALA A 109 0.55 16.85 0.56
CA ALA A 109 0.27 16.15 -0.68
C ALA A 109 -1.06 16.63 -1.30
N ASP A 110 -1.13 16.61 -2.64
CA ASP A 110 -2.26 17.08 -3.42
C ASP A 110 -3.21 15.97 -3.84
N MET A 111 -2.69 14.76 -4.01
CA MET A 111 -3.45 13.64 -4.58
C MET A 111 -3.02 12.28 -4.01
N THR A 112 -4.01 11.44 -3.73
CA THR A 112 -3.84 10.01 -3.44
C THR A 112 -5.01 9.20 -3.98
N TYR A 113 -4.83 7.88 -4.12
CA TYR A 113 -5.93 6.94 -4.20
C TYR A 113 -6.28 6.44 -2.80
N GLU A 114 -7.55 6.51 -2.41
CA GLU A 114 -7.99 6.09 -1.08
C GLU A 114 -9.27 5.23 -1.16
N TYR A 115 -9.48 4.39 -0.15
CA TYR A 115 -10.60 3.44 -0.10
C TYR A 115 -11.73 3.97 0.77
N THR A 116 -12.95 3.88 0.25
CA THR A 116 -14.16 4.38 0.92
C THR A 116 -14.38 3.74 2.29
N GLY A 117 -14.09 2.44 2.45
CA GLY A 117 -14.20 1.75 3.73
C GLY A 117 -13.20 2.26 4.77
N THR A 118 -11.95 2.46 4.36
CA THR A 118 -10.89 3.02 5.22
C THR A 118 -11.26 4.43 5.69
N ALA A 119 -11.66 5.28 4.75
CA ALA A 119 -12.06 6.65 5.11
C ALA A 119 -13.22 6.66 6.10
N TRP A 120 -14.28 5.93 5.82
CA TRP A 120 -15.48 5.88 6.64
C TRP A 120 -15.22 5.36 8.06
N LEU A 121 -14.53 4.23 8.17
CA LEU A 121 -14.34 3.54 9.45
C LEU A 121 -13.14 4.04 10.23
N THR A 122 -11.99 4.28 9.54
CA THR A 122 -10.74 4.63 10.24
C THR A 122 -10.56 6.13 10.41
N PHE A 123 -10.83 6.93 9.37
CA PHE A 123 -10.55 8.37 9.46
C PHE A 123 -11.71 9.15 10.08
N MET A 124 -12.96 8.79 9.74
CA MET A 124 -14.18 9.44 10.24
C MET A 124 -14.72 8.78 11.51
N GLY A 125 -14.23 7.58 11.88
CA GLY A 125 -14.53 6.93 13.17
C GLY A 125 -15.91 6.30 13.25
N HIS A 126 -16.59 6.06 12.11
CA HIS A 126 -17.86 5.35 12.10
C HIS A 126 -17.69 3.89 12.50
N LYS A 127 -18.70 3.33 13.16
CA LYS A 127 -18.63 1.96 13.71
C LYS A 127 -19.04 0.87 12.73
N GLN A 128 -19.76 1.23 11.67
CA GLN A 128 -20.32 0.30 10.70
C GLN A 128 -20.22 0.88 9.30
N GLY A 129 -19.84 0.05 8.33
CA GLY A 129 -19.86 0.41 6.91
C GLY A 129 -21.29 0.57 6.39
N ILE A 130 -21.44 1.33 5.32
CA ILE A 130 -22.69 1.45 4.57
C ILE A 130 -22.70 0.35 3.51
N PRO A 131 -23.68 -0.60 3.52
CA PRO A 131 -23.68 -1.75 2.60
C PRO A 131 -23.74 -1.37 1.12
N ASP A 132 -24.43 -0.28 0.79
CA ASP A 132 -24.50 0.25 -0.57
C ASP A 132 -23.23 1.06 -0.87
N LYS A 133 -22.39 0.57 -1.78
CA LYS A 133 -21.11 1.17 -2.12
C LYS A 133 -21.22 2.61 -2.65
N THR A 134 -22.30 2.93 -3.38
CA THR A 134 -22.52 4.28 -3.91
C THR A 134 -22.90 5.24 -2.79
N LYS A 135 -23.76 4.81 -1.86
CA LYS A 135 -24.12 5.60 -0.68
C LYS A 135 -22.93 5.78 0.24
N GLN A 136 -22.08 4.76 0.41
CA GLN A 136 -20.86 4.87 1.22
C GLN A 136 -19.91 5.90 0.62
N TRP A 137 -19.64 5.82 -0.68
CA TRP A 137 -18.81 6.82 -1.37
C TRP A 137 -19.39 8.23 -1.22
N GLN A 138 -20.70 8.41 -1.43
CA GLN A 138 -21.33 9.72 -1.29
C GLN A 138 -21.20 10.26 0.13
N ALA A 139 -21.44 9.43 1.14
CA ALA A 139 -21.30 9.83 2.55
C ALA A 139 -19.85 10.23 2.90
N VAL A 140 -18.86 9.45 2.41
CA VAL A 140 -17.44 9.78 2.57
C VAL A 140 -17.11 11.10 1.89
N LYS A 141 -17.55 11.29 0.64
CA LYS A 141 -17.32 12.53 -0.12
C LYS A 141 -17.88 13.75 0.60
N ASP A 142 -19.11 13.65 1.10
CA ASP A 142 -19.82 14.75 1.76
C ASP A 142 -19.15 15.13 3.08
N GLU A 143 -18.75 14.13 3.88
CA GLU A 143 -18.11 14.36 5.18
C GLU A 143 -16.68 14.88 5.02
N ASP A 144 -15.93 14.32 4.07
CA ASP A 144 -14.51 14.65 3.87
C ASP A 144 -14.28 16.02 3.19
N ALA A 145 -15.29 16.57 2.57
CA ALA A 145 -15.28 17.96 2.07
C ALA A 145 -14.97 18.94 3.20
N GLY A 146 -15.43 18.66 4.43
CA GLY A 146 -15.09 19.43 5.63
C GLY A 146 -13.62 19.42 6.03
N ASN A 147 -12.86 18.43 5.54
CA ASN A 147 -11.41 18.29 5.73
C ASN A 147 -10.60 18.85 4.53
N GLY A 148 -11.24 19.55 3.61
CA GLY A 148 -10.59 20.11 2.43
C GLY A 148 -10.19 19.08 1.37
N LEU A 149 -10.86 17.91 1.35
CA LEU A 149 -10.60 16.83 0.41
C LEU A 149 -11.80 16.55 -0.49
N THR A 150 -11.54 16.39 -1.78
CA THR A 150 -12.56 16.07 -2.78
C THR A 150 -12.36 14.66 -3.30
N TRP A 151 -13.38 13.81 -3.12
CA TRP A 151 -13.43 12.44 -3.64
C TRP A 151 -14.04 12.44 -5.04
N LEU A 152 -13.28 12.01 -6.03
CA LEU A 152 -13.77 11.80 -7.38
C LEU A 152 -14.52 10.47 -7.47
N LYS A 153 -15.03 10.13 -8.67
CA LYS A 153 -15.77 8.89 -8.87
C LYS A 153 -14.92 7.66 -8.57
N PRO A 154 -15.44 6.71 -7.79
CA PRO A 154 -14.69 5.51 -7.43
C PRO A 154 -14.55 4.58 -8.63
N ALA A 155 -13.48 3.81 -8.60
CA ALA A 155 -13.30 2.66 -9.48
C ALA A 155 -14.33 1.56 -9.17
N PRO A 156 -14.69 0.71 -10.13
CA PRO A 156 -15.60 -0.41 -9.90
C PRO A 156 -15.04 -1.50 -9.01
N MET A 157 -13.71 -1.54 -8.81
CA MET A 157 -13.01 -2.52 -7.98
C MET A 157 -13.37 -2.40 -6.50
N ASN A 158 -13.23 -3.52 -5.77
CA ASN A 158 -13.43 -3.60 -4.33
C ASN A 158 -12.31 -4.42 -3.68
N ASN A 159 -11.31 -3.76 -3.14
CA ASN A 159 -10.22 -4.42 -2.43
C ASN A 159 -10.55 -4.57 -0.94
N THR A 160 -11.34 -5.55 -0.58
CA THR A 160 -11.69 -5.83 0.79
C THR A 160 -10.67 -6.76 1.47
N TYR A 161 -10.61 -6.66 2.80
CA TYR A 161 -9.97 -7.70 3.61
C TYR A 161 -10.72 -9.01 3.52
N ALA A 162 -9.98 -10.11 3.61
CA ALA A 162 -10.51 -11.46 3.72
C ALA A 162 -9.52 -12.35 4.47
N PHE A 163 -9.91 -13.57 4.76
CA PHE A 163 -9.00 -14.62 5.20
C PHE A 163 -8.93 -15.73 4.17
N ALA A 164 -7.74 -16.25 3.95
CA ALA A 164 -7.51 -17.37 3.07
C ALA A 164 -6.84 -18.53 3.81
N VAL A 165 -7.02 -19.71 3.25
CA VAL A 165 -6.38 -20.96 3.70
C VAL A 165 -5.64 -21.60 2.54
N ARG A 166 -4.62 -22.41 2.82
CA ARG A 166 -4.01 -23.28 1.82
C ARG A 166 -5.07 -24.25 1.27
N LYS A 167 -5.13 -24.41 -0.02
CA LYS A 167 -6.09 -25.30 -0.66
C LYS A 167 -5.99 -26.74 -0.15
N GLU A 168 -4.78 -27.22 0.11
CA GLU A 168 -4.49 -28.54 0.62
C GLU A 168 -5.01 -28.73 2.06
N ALA A 169 -4.97 -27.67 2.88
CA ALA A 169 -5.45 -27.71 4.27
C ALA A 169 -6.98 -27.69 4.40
N VAL A 170 -7.72 -27.28 3.38
CA VAL A 170 -9.20 -27.17 3.43
C VAL A 170 -9.85 -28.46 3.93
N LYS A 171 -9.38 -29.63 3.44
CA LYS A 171 -9.91 -30.93 3.85
C LYS A 171 -9.63 -31.23 5.32
N ASP A 172 -8.43 -30.96 5.78
CA ASP A 172 -7.98 -31.21 7.16
C ASP A 172 -8.67 -30.26 8.16
N LEU A 173 -9.11 -29.09 7.67
CA LEU A 173 -9.92 -28.11 8.39
C LEU A 173 -11.43 -28.34 8.23
N GLY A 174 -11.86 -29.57 7.99
CA GLY A 174 -13.28 -29.95 7.91
C GLY A 174 -14.02 -29.48 6.65
N GLY A 175 -13.31 -29.15 5.57
CA GLY A 175 -13.91 -28.61 4.35
C GLY A 175 -14.30 -27.15 4.46
N ILE A 176 -13.54 -26.37 5.22
CA ILE A 176 -13.83 -24.97 5.53
C ILE A 176 -13.95 -24.10 4.28
N THR A 177 -15.01 -23.28 4.22
CA THR A 177 -15.29 -22.33 3.14
C THR A 177 -15.77 -20.97 3.62
N LYS A 178 -16.09 -20.85 4.94
CA LYS A 178 -16.68 -19.65 5.57
C LYS A 178 -15.93 -19.26 6.82
N LEU A 179 -15.88 -17.97 7.11
CA LEU A 179 -15.26 -17.45 8.33
C LEU A 179 -15.93 -17.95 9.60
N SER A 180 -17.28 -18.11 9.59
CA SER A 180 -18.00 -18.61 10.77
C SER A 180 -17.57 -20.01 11.21
N GLN A 181 -17.07 -20.84 10.31
CA GLN A 181 -16.65 -22.21 10.60
C GLN A 181 -15.33 -22.30 11.38
N ILE A 182 -14.58 -21.20 11.46
CA ILE A 182 -13.34 -21.16 12.25
C ILE A 182 -13.62 -21.42 13.72
N ALA A 183 -14.77 -20.96 14.23
CA ALA A 183 -15.16 -21.17 15.63
C ALA A 183 -15.40 -22.64 15.98
N ASP A 184 -15.71 -23.49 15.00
CA ASP A 184 -16.01 -24.92 15.18
C ASP A 184 -14.72 -25.77 15.19
N LEU A 185 -13.57 -25.21 14.80
CA LEU A 185 -12.29 -25.93 14.78
C LEU A 185 -11.71 -26.07 16.19
N PRO A 186 -10.82 -27.07 16.45
CA PRO A 186 -10.01 -27.12 17.64
C PRO A 186 -9.15 -25.86 17.83
N ALA A 187 -8.85 -25.47 19.07
CA ALA A 187 -8.11 -24.26 19.38
C ALA A 187 -6.71 -24.21 18.78
N ASP A 188 -6.03 -25.36 18.70
CA ASP A 188 -4.71 -25.51 18.10
C ASP A 188 -4.71 -25.33 16.57
N GLN A 189 -5.84 -25.50 15.90
CA GLN A 189 -6.01 -25.23 14.48
C GLN A 189 -6.39 -23.77 14.17
N ARG A 190 -6.80 -22.97 15.16
CA ARG A 190 -7.13 -21.56 15.01
C ARG A 190 -5.86 -20.70 15.03
N THR A 191 -5.03 -20.85 14.00
CA THR A 191 -3.75 -20.12 13.85
C THR A 191 -3.86 -19.08 12.76
N PHE A 192 -3.41 -17.84 13.07
CA PHE A 192 -3.61 -16.67 12.19
C PHE A 192 -2.28 -15.98 11.89
N CYS A 193 -2.11 -15.58 10.64
CA CYS A 193 -1.13 -14.62 10.20
C CYS A 193 -1.86 -13.36 9.76
N VAL A 194 -1.52 -12.23 10.38
CA VAL A 194 -2.19 -10.95 10.11
C VAL A 194 -1.18 -9.82 9.97
N GLU A 195 -1.55 -8.82 9.21
CA GLU A 195 -0.75 -7.62 9.04
C GLU A 195 -0.94 -6.68 10.25
N SER A 196 0.08 -5.88 10.53
CA SER A 196 0.17 -5.02 11.71
C SER A 196 -0.92 -3.93 11.74
N GLU A 197 -1.20 -3.29 10.60
CA GLU A 197 -2.26 -2.28 10.50
C GLU A 197 -3.64 -2.92 10.72
N PHE A 198 -3.93 -4.04 10.04
CA PHE A 198 -5.18 -4.78 10.21
C PHE A 198 -5.39 -5.24 11.67
N ASN A 199 -4.32 -5.70 12.33
CA ASN A 199 -4.41 -6.10 13.74
C ASN A 199 -4.83 -4.94 14.68
N SER A 200 -4.53 -3.70 14.34
CA SER A 200 -4.77 -2.52 15.18
C SER A 200 -6.03 -1.73 14.84
N ARG A 201 -6.64 -1.95 13.67
CA ARG A 201 -7.77 -1.17 13.14
C ARG A 201 -9.09 -1.45 13.86
N ALA A 202 -9.98 -0.46 13.87
CA ALA A 202 -11.35 -0.59 14.37
C ALA A 202 -12.23 -1.51 13.51
N ASP A 203 -11.89 -1.66 12.22
CA ASP A 203 -12.51 -2.57 11.25
C ASP A 203 -11.60 -3.80 10.98
N GLY A 204 -10.67 -4.10 11.89
CA GLY A 204 -9.62 -5.10 11.72
C GLY A 204 -9.84 -6.40 12.49
N PHE A 205 -8.72 -7.02 12.88
CA PHE A 205 -8.70 -8.39 13.38
C PHE A 205 -9.55 -8.65 14.61
N LYS A 206 -9.39 -7.85 15.67
CA LYS A 206 -10.12 -8.07 16.94
C LYS A 206 -11.63 -7.90 16.80
N PRO A 207 -12.18 -6.85 16.17
CA PRO A 207 -13.61 -6.74 15.91
C PRO A 207 -14.15 -7.85 14.99
N MET A 208 -13.35 -8.28 13.99
CA MET A 208 -13.70 -9.41 13.15
C MET A 208 -13.84 -10.69 13.98
N LEU A 209 -12.87 -11.01 14.82
CA LEU A 209 -12.95 -12.16 15.72
C LEU A 209 -14.22 -12.13 16.56
N ALA A 210 -14.55 -10.98 17.19
CA ALA A 210 -15.74 -10.83 18.00
C ALA A 210 -17.04 -11.07 17.18
N LYS A 211 -17.10 -10.57 15.94
CA LYS A 211 -18.24 -10.80 15.04
C LYS A 211 -18.47 -12.28 14.73
N TYR A 212 -17.37 -13.05 14.69
CA TYR A 212 -17.39 -14.48 14.39
C TYR A 212 -17.43 -15.38 15.64
N GLY A 213 -17.60 -14.81 16.84
CA GLY A 213 -17.68 -15.56 18.10
C GLY A 213 -16.32 -16.08 18.55
N LEU A 214 -15.23 -15.45 18.08
CA LEU A 214 -13.86 -15.79 18.44
C LEU A 214 -13.30 -14.75 19.42
N THR A 215 -12.38 -15.19 20.30
CA THR A 215 -11.75 -14.29 21.28
C THR A 215 -10.26 -14.57 21.38
N LEU A 216 -9.44 -13.54 21.21
CA LEU A 216 -8.00 -13.65 21.38
C LEU A 216 -7.62 -13.77 22.87
N GLY A 217 -6.98 -14.85 23.22
CA GLY A 217 -6.71 -15.21 24.61
C GLY A 217 -7.95 -15.78 25.31
N GLY A 218 -7.82 -16.09 26.58
CA GLY A 218 -8.92 -16.68 27.36
C GLY A 218 -9.01 -18.20 27.25
N SER A 219 -10.15 -18.74 27.69
CA SER A 219 -10.46 -20.17 27.70
C SER A 219 -11.92 -20.38 27.29
N GLY A 220 -12.24 -21.54 26.74
CA GLY A 220 -13.59 -21.92 26.32
C GLY A 220 -13.76 -21.91 24.80
N ASP A 221 -15.04 -22.03 24.39
CA ASP A 221 -15.43 -22.09 22.98
C ASP A 221 -15.05 -20.77 22.27
N GLY A 222 -14.48 -20.90 21.08
CA GLY A 222 -14.04 -19.73 20.29
C GLY A 222 -12.72 -19.06 20.76
N ALA A 223 -12.08 -19.53 21.85
CA ALA A 223 -10.81 -18.98 22.29
C ALA A 223 -9.69 -19.27 21.28
N ILE A 224 -8.86 -18.25 21.05
CA ILE A 224 -7.63 -18.33 20.24
C ILE A 224 -6.47 -18.12 21.20
N PRO A 225 -5.58 -19.11 21.39
CA PRO A 225 -4.37 -18.92 22.17
C PRO A 225 -3.54 -17.75 21.62
N LYS A 226 -2.99 -16.91 22.51
CA LYS A 226 -2.19 -15.75 22.06
C LYS A 226 -1.00 -16.13 21.17
N GLY A 227 -0.40 -17.30 21.41
CA GLY A 227 0.68 -17.82 20.58
C GLY A 227 0.26 -18.34 19.20
N ASN A 228 -1.04 -18.31 18.89
CA ASN A 228 -1.58 -18.73 17.60
C ASN A 228 -1.80 -17.54 16.64
N VAL A 229 -1.26 -16.38 16.95
CA VAL A 229 -1.37 -15.18 16.09
C VAL A 229 0.01 -14.61 15.85
N ASP A 230 0.43 -14.67 14.61
CA ASP A 230 1.66 -14.06 14.11
C ASP A 230 1.33 -12.73 13.41
N ILE A 231 2.00 -11.65 13.84
CA ILE A 231 1.89 -10.34 13.20
C ILE A 231 3.08 -10.19 12.25
N LEU A 232 2.80 -10.05 10.97
CA LEU A 232 3.78 -10.12 9.89
C LEU A 232 3.61 -8.92 8.92
N ASP A 233 4.60 -8.71 8.06
CA ASP A 233 4.44 -7.80 6.94
C ASP A 233 3.48 -8.37 5.89
N THR A 234 2.79 -7.50 5.17
CA THR A 234 1.74 -7.84 4.17
C THR A 234 2.17 -8.98 3.25
N GLY A 235 3.34 -8.89 2.60
CA GLY A 235 3.83 -9.94 1.69
C GLY A 235 4.15 -11.26 2.40
N THR A 236 4.61 -11.19 3.64
CA THR A 236 4.98 -12.36 4.45
C THR A 236 3.76 -13.16 4.89
N VAL A 237 2.61 -12.51 5.12
CA VAL A 237 1.36 -13.21 5.50
C VAL A 237 0.99 -14.28 4.45
N TYR A 238 1.06 -13.95 3.16
CA TYR A 238 0.72 -14.90 2.09
C TYR A 238 1.64 -16.12 2.07
N THR A 239 2.96 -15.89 2.15
CA THR A 239 3.94 -16.98 2.15
C THR A 239 3.92 -17.81 3.42
N ALA A 240 3.65 -17.20 4.58
CA ALA A 240 3.49 -17.90 5.84
C ALA A 240 2.25 -18.81 5.82
N THR A 241 1.14 -18.32 5.24
CA THR A 241 -0.08 -19.11 5.04
C THR A 241 0.15 -20.29 4.09
N ASP A 242 0.78 -20.04 2.95
CA ASP A 242 1.12 -21.08 1.97
C ASP A 242 2.00 -22.18 2.57
N ARG A 243 3.00 -21.81 3.38
CA ARG A 243 3.90 -22.76 4.07
C ARG A 243 3.28 -23.44 5.29
N GLY A 244 2.08 -23.01 5.72
CA GLY A 244 1.39 -23.57 6.87
C GLY A 244 1.92 -23.14 8.22
N THR A 245 2.61 -22.02 8.30
CA THR A 245 2.95 -21.38 9.58
C THR A 245 1.66 -21.03 10.33
N CYS A 246 0.65 -20.56 9.62
CA CYS A 246 -0.71 -20.38 10.10
C CYS A 246 -1.72 -21.02 9.14
N ASN A 247 -2.89 -21.41 9.64
CA ASN A 247 -3.96 -21.94 8.82
C ASN A 247 -4.74 -20.82 8.12
N PHE A 248 -4.88 -19.65 8.75
CA PHE A 248 -5.66 -18.52 8.28
C PHE A 248 -4.75 -17.31 8.08
N GLY A 249 -4.54 -16.90 6.83
CA GLY A 249 -3.84 -15.68 6.49
C GLY A 249 -4.81 -14.59 6.09
N GLU A 250 -4.59 -13.38 6.60
CA GLU A 250 -5.25 -12.20 6.10
C GLU A 250 -4.81 -11.94 4.66
N VAL A 251 -5.74 -11.59 3.80
CA VAL A 251 -5.47 -11.28 2.39
C VAL A 251 -6.29 -10.08 1.92
N PHE A 252 -5.80 -9.42 0.90
CA PHE A 252 -6.55 -8.43 0.11
C PHE A 252 -7.15 -9.12 -1.11
N THR A 253 -8.45 -8.95 -1.38
CA THR A 253 -9.16 -9.71 -2.43
C THR A 253 -8.67 -9.43 -3.85
N THR A 254 -7.97 -8.32 -4.08
CA THR A 254 -7.35 -7.99 -5.36
C THR A 254 -5.87 -8.40 -5.47
N ASP A 255 -5.34 -9.12 -4.47
CA ASP A 255 -3.94 -9.53 -4.44
C ASP A 255 -3.68 -10.73 -5.37
N GLY A 256 -2.71 -10.60 -6.26
CA GLY A 256 -2.35 -11.64 -7.23
C GLY A 256 -1.73 -12.90 -6.62
N ARG A 257 -1.18 -12.81 -5.41
CA ARG A 257 -0.60 -13.95 -4.68
C ARG A 257 -1.64 -14.98 -4.28
N ILE A 258 -2.91 -14.61 -4.06
CA ILE A 258 -3.99 -15.56 -3.80
C ILE A 258 -4.04 -16.65 -4.86
N LYS A 259 -4.06 -16.24 -6.13
CA LYS A 259 -4.11 -17.17 -7.27
C LYS A 259 -2.78 -17.90 -7.45
N SER A 260 -1.67 -17.20 -7.32
CA SER A 260 -0.34 -17.77 -7.58
C SER A 260 0.06 -18.82 -6.55
N LEU A 261 -0.34 -18.66 -5.29
CA LEU A 261 -0.10 -19.62 -4.20
C LEU A 261 -1.25 -20.62 -4.02
N GLY A 262 -2.29 -20.56 -4.86
CA GLY A 262 -3.44 -21.46 -4.77
C GLY A 262 -4.21 -21.35 -3.46
N LEU A 263 -4.26 -20.16 -2.87
CA LEU A 263 -4.99 -19.92 -1.62
C LEU A 263 -6.49 -19.88 -1.90
N GLN A 264 -7.27 -20.48 -0.99
CA GLN A 264 -8.74 -20.41 -1.01
C GLN A 264 -9.22 -19.33 -0.06
N VAL A 265 -9.87 -18.30 -0.58
CA VAL A 265 -10.49 -17.23 0.22
C VAL A 265 -11.75 -17.77 0.88
N LEU A 266 -11.92 -17.51 2.18
CA LEU A 266 -13.12 -17.84 2.94
C LEU A 266 -14.19 -16.78 2.74
N GLN A 267 -15.44 -17.21 2.66
CA GLN A 267 -16.60 -16.33 2.56
C GLN A 267 -16.81 -15.56 3.87
N ASP A 268 -16.96 -14.25 3.81
CA ASP A 268 -17.44 -13.40 4.89
C ASP A 268 -18.98 -13.56 5.02
N ASP A 269 -19.43 -14.65 5.62
CA ASP A 269 -20.84 -15.06 5.68
C ASP A 269 -21.67 -14.32 6.74
N ARG A 270 -21.03 -13.46 7.57
CA ARG A 270 -21.69 -12.55 8.51
C ARG A 270 -21.58 -11.07 8.12
N GLY A 271 -20.97 -10.78 6.97
CA GLY A 271 -20.88 -9.44 6.41
C GLY A 271 -20.15 -8.46 7.34
N PHE A 272 -18.95 -8.84 7.79
CA PHE A 272 -18.15 -7.98 8.64
C PHE A 272 -17.43 -6.90 7.83
N PHE A 273 -16.83 -7.28 6.70
CA PHE A 273 -16.05 -6.37 5.90
C PHE A 273 -16.93 -5.49 5.00
N PRO A 274 -16.80 -4.15 5.09
CA PRO A 274 -17.53 -3.24 4.20
C PRO A 274 -16.89 -3.23 2.78
N ALA A 275 -17.48 -2.45 1.89
CA ALA A 275 -16.88 -2.19 0.59
C ALA A 275 -15.68 -1.22 0.72
N TYR A 276 -14.58 -1.57 0.05
CA TYR A 276 -13.37 -0.75 -0.05
C TYR A 276 -13.14 -0.37 -1.53
N ASN A 277 -14.10 0.37 -2.11
CA ASN A 277 -13.92 0.90 -3.46
C ASN A 277 -12.86 2.00 -3.43
N VAL A 278 -11.88 1.93 -4.32
CA VAL A 278 -10.85 2.96 -4.43
C VAL A 278 -11.35 4.15 -5.23
N ALA A 279 -11.01 5.35 -4.81
CA ALA A 279 -11.29 6.58 -5.54
C ALA A 279 -10.06 7.51 -5.54
N PRO A 280 -9.89 8.33 -6.58
CA PRO A 280 -8.96 9.45 -6.54
C PRO A 280 -9.46 10.48 -5.52
N VAL A 281 -8.57 10.93 -4.65
CA VAL A 281 -8.83 11.96 -3.63
C VAL A 281 -7.83 13.08 -3.84
N LEU A 282 -8.33 14.28 -4.05
CA LEU A 282 -7.51 15.48 -4.25
C LEU A 282 -7.74 16.49 -3.13
N SER A 283 -6.73 17.31 -2.84
CA SER A 283 -6.91 18.55 -2.12
C SER A 283 -7.97 19.38 -2.87
N SER A 284 -9.00 19.86 -2.16
CA SER A 284 -10.06 20.70 -2.77
C SER A 284 -9.49 21.98 -3.38
N ALA A 285 -8.47 22.57 -2.74
CA ALA A 285 -7.78 23.74 -3.26
C ALA A 285 -7.04 23.46 -4.57
N THR A 286 -6.40 22.27 -4.67
CA THR A 286 -5.72 21.85 -5.91
C THR A 286 -6.72 21.61 -7.03
N LEU A 287 -7.86 20.99 -6.75
CA LEU A 287 -8.91 20.73 -7.74
C LEU A 287 -9.62 22.04 -8.16
N GLU A 288 -9.83 22.98 -7.24
CA GLU A 288 -10.35 24.31 -7.58
C GLU A 288 -9.41 25.07 -8.52
N LYS A 289 -8.10 24.98 -8.26
CA LYS A 289 -7.07 25.62 -9.11
C LYS A 289 -6.93 24.94 -10.48
N TYR A 290 -7.06 23.62 -10.54
CA TYR A 290 -6.85 22.79 -11.72
C TYR A 290 -8.03 21.82 -11.93
N PRO A 291 -9.23 22.33 -12.29
CA PRO A 291 -10.45 21.50 -12.41
C PRO A 291 -10.36 20.42 -13.49
N GLN A 292 -9.42 20.54 -14.43
CA GLN A 292 -9.18 19.52 -15.48
C GLN A 292 -8.71 18.19 -14.91
N LEU A 293 -8.15 18.16 -13.69
CA LEU A 293 -7.73 16.94 -13.01
C LEU A 293 -8.90 15.95 -12.81
N GLU A 294 -10.13 16.46 -12.57
CA GLU A 294 -11.31 15.60 -12.49
C GLU A 294 -11.49 14.76 -13.76
N GLY A 295 -11.44 15.38 -14.93
CA GLY A 295 -11.58 14.69 -16.21
C GLY A 295 -10.45 13.71 -16.51
N ILE A 296 -9.25 13.94 -15.99
CA ILE A 296 -8.11 13.02 -16.12
C ILE A 296 -8.37 11.73 -15.32
N TYR A 297 -8.74 11.85 -14.06
CA TYR A 297 -8.96 10.66 -13.22
C TYR A 297 -10.29 9.96 -13.52
N ASP A 298 -11.32 10.70 -13.99
CA ASP A 298 -12.60 10.14 -14.42
C ASP A 298 -12.49 9.22 -15.64
N GLN A 299 -11.48 9.38 -16.51
CA GLN A 299 -11.23 8.42 -17.59
C GLN A 299 -10.43 7.18 -17.15
N ILE A 300 -9.63 7.28 -16.07
CA ILE A 300 -8.82 6.17 -15.54
C ILE A 300 -9.67 5.25 -14.66
N SER A 301 -10.41 5.82 -13.70
CA SER A 301 -11.13 5.07 -12.65
C SER A 301 -12.02 3.95 -13.19
N PRO A 302 -12.81 4.10 -14.28
CA PRO A 302 -13.66 3.03 -14.79
C PRO A 302 -12.91 1.80 -15.30
N LYS A 303 -11.62 1.94 -15.60
CA LYS A 303 -10.75 0.85 -16.10
C LYS A 303 -10.11 0.03 -14.98
N LEU A 304 -10.10 0.54 -13.76
CA LEU A 304 -9.55 -0.12 -12.59
C LEU A 304 -10.57 -1.11 -12.01
N THR A 305 -10.68 -2.29 -12.61
CA THR A 305 -11.52 -3.39 -12.14
C THR A 305 -10.73 -4.35 -11.25
N ASP A 306 -11.41 -5.21 -10.47
CA ASP A 306 -10.75 -6.25 -9.67
C ASP A 306 -9.77 -7.09 -10.51
N ALA A 307 -10.19 -7.51 -11.70
CA ALA A 307 -9.36 -8.33 -12.59
C ALA A 307 -8.11 -7.58 -13.09
N VAL A 308 -8.25 -6.28 -13.36
CA VAL A 308 -7.11 -5.43 -13.76
C VAL A 308 -6.13 -5.32 -12.60
N LEU A 309 -6.60 -4.96 -11.40
CA LEU A 309 -5.70 -4.79 -10.26
C LEU A 309 -5.07 -6.11 -9.81
N GLN A 310 -5.80 -7.22 -9.83
CA GLN A 310 -5.20 -8.54 -9.58
C GLN A 310 -4.05 -8.84 -10.54
N GLU A 311 -4.19 -8.49 -11.82
CA GLU A 311 -3.13 -8.71 -12.81
C GLU A 311 -1.95 -7.76 -12.59
N LEU A 312 -2.18 -6.47 -12.33
CA LEU A 312 -1.11 -5.50 -12.06
C LEU A 312 -0.34 -5.87 -10.78
N ASN A 313 -1.06 -6.21 -9.71
CA ASN A 313 -0.47 -6.66 -8.45
C ASN A 313 0.33 -7.96 -8.64
N ARG A 314 -0.15 -8.89 -9.46
CA ARG A 314 0.55 -10.14 -9.78
C ARG A 314 1.88 -9.89 -10.48
N GLN A 315 1.94 -8.92 -11.38
CA GLN A 315 3.18 -8.58 -12.07
C GLN A 315 4.24 -8.03 -11.10
N VAL A 316 3.83 -7.29 -10.09
CA VAL A 316 4.75 -6.80 -9.04
C VAL A 316 5.11 -7.91 -8.06
N ASP A 317 4.10 -8.54 -7.43
CA ASP A 317 4.31 -9.44 -6.28
C ASP A 317 4.87 -10.82 -6.68
N VAL A 318 4.61 -11.27 -7.91
CA VAL A 318 4.96 -12.62 -8.37
C VAL A 318 6.04 -12.60 -9.44
N GLU A 319 5.97 -11.65 -10.38
CA GLU A 319 7.00 -11.52 -11.43
C GLU A 319 8.17 -10.61 -11.01
N GLY A 320 8.03 -9.89 -9.89
CA GLY A 320 9.07 -9.01 -9.36
C GLY A 320 9.31 -7.76 -10.19
N ARG A 321 8.30 -7.30 -10.96
CA ARG A 321 8.39 -6.07 -11.74
C ARG A 321 8.27 -4.84 -10.84
N GLU A 322 8.90 -3.75 -11.24
CA GLU A 322 8.75 -2.47 -10.53
C GLU A 322 7.33 -1.90 -10.72
N PRO A 323 6.68 -1.37 -9.65
CA PRO A 323 5.34 -0.78 -9.75
C PRO A 323 5.23 0.33 -10.81
N ALA A 324 6.28 1.11 -11.00
CA ALA A 324 6.32 2.18 -12.00
C ALA A 324 6.26 1.64 -13.43
N ASP A 325 6.98 0.56 -13.72
CA ASP A 325 6.98 -0.09 -15.04
C ASP A 325 5.64 -0.76 -15.32
N VAL A 326 5.04 -1.40 -14.31
CA VAL A 326 3.71 -2.02 -14.44
C VAL A 326 2.65 -0.97 -14.71
N ALA A 327 2.66 0.14 -13.96
CA ALA A 327 1.75 1.26 -14.16
C ALA A 327 1.92 1.88 -15.56
N PHE A 328 3.16 2.12 -15.98
CA PHE A 328 3.48 2.69 -17.30
C PHE A 328 2.97 1.81 -18.44
N ASP A 329 3.29 0.52 -18.43
CA ASP A 329 2.87 -0.40 -19.48
C ASP A 329 1.35 -0.53 -19.58
N TRP A 330 0.67 -0.56 -18.43
CA TRP A 330 -0.79 -0.57 -18.39
C TRP A 330 -1.38 0.72 -18.96
N MET A 331 -0.88 1.89 -18.58
CA MET A 331 -1.36 3.17 -19.07
C MET A 331 -1.13 3.35 -20.58
N VAL A 332 0.01 2.85 -21.09
CA VAL A 332 0.30 2.81 -22.54
C VAL A 332 -0.68 1.87 -23.25
N LYS A 333 -0.92 0.68 -22.70
CA LYS A 333 -1.87 -0.31 -23.24
C LYS A 333 -3.29 0.24 -23.33
N GLU A 334 -3.75 0.96 -22.30
CA GLU A 334 -5.08 1.60 -22.29
C GLU A 334 -5.14 2.89 -23.14
N GLY A 335 -3.99 3.37 -23.64
CA GLY A 335 -3.89 4.56 -24.47
C GLY A 335 -3.95 5.89 -23.70
N PHE A 336 -3.83 5.87 -22.37
CA PHE A 336 -3.81 7.08 -21.54
C PHE A 336 -2.58 7.93 -21.80
N ILE A 337 -1.44 7.27 -21.95
CA ILE A 337 -0.14 7.85 -22.28
C ILE A 337 0.47 7.09 -23.46
N THR A 338 1.56 7.62 -24.02
CA THR A 338 2.36 6.96 -25.05
C THR A 338 3.83 6.91 -24.61
N LYS A 339 4.62 6.07 -25.26
CA LYS A 339 6.07 6.10 -25.12
C LYS A 339 6.59 7.39 -25.72
N PRO A 340 7.65 8.02 -25.13
CA PRO A 340 8.25 9.24 -25.65
C PRO A 340 8.84 9.06 -27.05
#